data_ef634aba204cfd837e4c70e77e3da7f9
#
_entry.id   ef634aba204cfd837e4c70e77e3da7f9
#
_cell.length_a   1.000
_cell.length_b   1.000
_cell.length_c   1.000
_cell.angle_alpha   90.00
_cell.angle_beta   90.00
_cell.angle_gamma   90.00
#
_symmetry.space_group_name_H-M   'P 1'
#
loop_
_entity.id
_entity.type
_entity.pdbx_description
1 polymer ?
#
loop_
_entity_poly.entity_id
_entity_poly.type
_entity_poly.pdbx_seq_one_letter_code
_entity_poly.pdbx_strand_id
1 'polypeptide(L)'
;PGQKGNKNIFYDSTKSNLLAEMDASLNRLGTDHVDLLLIHRPDVLSNPEETAEALTEIVKAGKALNVGVSNYEPAQFEALQKYLPYKLVANQMEFSVKATYNFFNGVVDNAQMNKTALMAWSPLGGGSVFKGEDEQSVRLRAVLETIAKEHQTDIDVVMYAFVLKHPAEIMPITGTMNVGRVKNAVDALELDLTYDEWYAILAASRGFDVP
;
A
#
# COMPACT_ATOMS: atom_id res chain seq x y z
N PRO A 1 -13.35 3.89 -4.11
CA PRO A 1 -13.65 4.41 -2.76
C PRO A 1 -14.93 3.78 -2.24
N GLY A 2 -15.06 3.71 -0.88
CA GLY A 2 -16.28 3.21 -0.26
C GLY A 2 -17.50 4.06 -0.63
N GLN A 3 -18.62 3.42 -0.89
CA GLN A 3 -19.87 4.09 -1.18
C GLN A 3 -20.54 4.57 0.12
N LYS A 4 -21.18 5.73 0.09
CA LYS A 4 -21.96 6.22 1.23
C LYS A 4 -23.43 5.85 1.04
N GLY A 5 -23.88 4.87 1.82
CA GLY A 5 -25.32 4.68 2.03
C GLY A 5 -25.90 5.73 2.96
N ASN A 6 -27.20 5.65 3.25
CA ASN A 6 -27.90 6.61 4.11
C ASN A 6 -27.36 6.67 5.55
N LYS A 7 -26.66 5.63 6.03
CA LYS A 7 -26.13 5.54 7.40
C LYS A 7 -24.69 5.03 7.48
N ASN A 8 -24.23 4.24 6.51
CA ASN A 8 -22.94 3.54 6.58
C ASN A 8 -22.14 3.72 5.29
N ILE A 9 -20.82 3.62 5.42
CA ILE A 9 -19.92 3.44 4.27
C ILE A 9 -19.86 1.92 4.00
N PHE A 10 -19.97 1.52 2.74
CA PHE A 10 -19.84 0.13 2.31
C PHE A 10 -19.01 0.02 1.03
N TYR A 11 -18.55 -1.19 0.73
CA TYR A 11 -17.90 -1.55 -0.53
C TYR A 11 -18.85 -2.46 -1.30
N ASP A 12 -18.80 -2.37 -2.62
CA ASP A 12 -19.62 -3.17 -3.51
C ASP A 12 -18.73 -3.68 -4.65
N SER A 13 -18.37 -4.96 -4.57
CA SER A 13 -17.55 -5.64 -5.57
C SER A 13 -18.39 -6.59 -6.46
N THR A 14 -19.71 -6.35 -6.57
CA THR A 14 -20.53 -7.04 -7.55
C THR A 14 -20.08 -6.73 -8.98
N LYS A 15 -20.28 -7.67 -9.88
CA LYS A 15 -19.88 -7.53 -11.29
C LYS A 15 -20.48 -6.28 -11.92
N SER A 16 -21.78 -6.06 -11.71
CA SER A 16 -22.47 -4.90 -12.27
C SER A 16 -21.90 -3.56 -11.81
N ASN A 17 -21.56 -3.45 -10.51
CA ASN A 17 -20.99 -2.24 -9.96
C ASN A 17 -19.55 -2.02 -10.46
N LEU A 18 -18.71 -3.07 -10.50
CA LEU A 18 -17.34 -2.96 -10.98
C LEU A 18 -17.26 -2.51 -12.44
N LEU A 19 -18.12 -3.05 -13.31
CA LEU A 19 -18.19 -2.64 -14.72
C LEU A 19 -18.63 -1.18 -14.86
N ALA A 20 -19.66 -0.77 -14.13
CA ALA A 20 -20.18 0.60 -14.16
C ALA A 20 -19.14 1.62 -13.61
N GLU A 21 -18.48 1.29 -12.50
CA GLU A 21 -17.45 2.17 -11.91
C GLU A 21 -16.18 2.25 -12.77
N MET A 22 -15.83 1.18 -13.51
CA MET A 22 -14.76 1.24 -14.49
C MET A 22 -15.06 2.26 -15.58
N ASP A 23 -16.24 2.19 -16.19
CA ASP A 23 -16.67 3.12 -17.24
C ASP A 23 -16.74 4.56 -16.73
N ALA A 24 -17.28 4.76 -15.53
CA ALA A 24 -17.32 6.06 -14.91
C ALA A 24 -15.91 6.60 -14.61
N SER A 25 -14.96 5.74 -14.25
CA SER A 25 -13.57 6.13 -13.99
C SER A 25 -12.85 6.55 -15.26
N LEU A 26 -12.99 5.79 -16.36
CA LEU A 26 -12.42 6.14 -17.67
C LEU A 26 -12.97 7.47 -18.18
N ASN A 27 -14.28 7.68 -18.04
CA ASN A 27 -14.92 8.95 -18.42
C ASN A 27 -14.36 10.14 -17.60
N ARG A 28 -14.16 9.96 -16.28
CA ARG A 28 -13.59 11.03 -15.42
C ARG A 28 -12.13 11.33 -15.77
N LEU A 29 -11.36 10.31 -16.16
CA LEU A 29 -9.96 10.45 -16.55
C LEU A 29 -9.78 10.97 -17.98
N GLY A 30 -10.81 10.89 -18.82
CA GLY A 30 -10.74 11.29 -20.22
C GLY A 30 -9.88 10.35 -21.07
N THR A 31 -9.89 9.04 -20.75
CA THR A 31 -9.11 8.00 -21.43
C THR A 31 -9.98 6.78 -21.71
N ASP A 32 -9.53 5.93 -22.61
CA ASP A 32 -10.17 4.67 -22.96
C ASP A 32 -9.64 3.46 -22.15
N HIS A 33 -8.50 3.61 -21.49
CA HIS A 33 -7.91 2.53 -20.67
C HIS A 33 -7.05 3.08 -19.52
N VAL A 34 -6.71 2.18 -18.59
CA VAL A 34 -5.69 2.39 -17.55
C VAL A 34 -4.67 1.25 -17.58
N ASP A 35 -3.43 1.54 -17.19
CA ASP A 35 -2.37 0.51 -17.09
C ASP A 35 -2.64 -0.48 -15.96
N LEU A 36 -3.21 0.00 -14.85
CA LEU A 36 -3.50 -0.78 -13.66
C LEU A 36 -4.80 -0.35 -13.00
N LEU A 37 -5.71 -1.32 -12.84
CA LEU A 37 -6.92 -1.19 -12.03
C LEU A 37 -6.73 -1.92 -10.70
N LEU A 38 -6.99 -1.23 -9.58
CA LEU A 38 -6.98 -1.84 -8.25
C LEU A 38 -8.40 -1.89 -7.65
N ILE A 39 -8.81 -3.06 -7.13
CA ILE A 39 -9.94 -3.13 -6.20
C ILE A 39 -9.50 -2.44 -4.90
N HIS A 40 -10.20 -1.37 -4.51
CA HIS A 40 -9.75 -0.47 -3.42
C HIS A 40 -9.71 -1.14 -2.05
N ARG A 41 -10.71 -1.96 -1.73
CA ARG A 41 -10.78 -2.76 -0.50
C ARG A 41 -11.59 -4.03 -0.73
N PRO A 42 -11.34 -5.09 0.07
CA PRO A 42 -12.20 -6.26 0.07
C PRO A 42 -13.63 -5.86 0.44
N ASP A 43 -14.59 -6.37 -0.30
CA ASP A 43 -15.98 -6.36 0.09
C ASP A 43 -16.29 -7.69 0.77
N VAL A 44 -16.68 -7.64 2.04
CA VAL A 44 -16.94 -8.84 2.85
C VAL A 44 -18.20 -9.60 2.41
N LEU A 45 -19.04 -9.00 1.57
CA LEU A 45 -20.23 -9.60 1.00
C LEU A 45 -20.02 -10.08 -0.45
N SER A 46 -18.82 -9.88 -1.03
CA SER A 46 -18.54 -10.26 -2.41
C SER A 46 -18.35 -11.77 -2.58
N ASN A 47 -18.69 -12.25 -3.78
CA ASN A 47 -18.26 -13.54 -4.27
C ASN A 47 -16.97 -13.36 -5.09
N PRO A 48 -15.83 -13.98 -4.70
CA PRO A 48 -14.57 -13.83 -5.44
C PRO A 48 -14.67 -14.26 -6.92
N GLU A 49 -15.49 -15.24 -7.24
CA GLU A 49 -15.71 -15.70 -8.62
C GLU A 49 -16.40 -14.61 -9.46
N GLU A 50 -17.44 -13.97 -8.94
CA GLU A 50 -18.14 -12.88 -9.60
C GLU A 50 -17.21 -11.66 -9.79
N THR A 51 -16.43 -11.32 -8.78
CA THR A 51 -15.40 -10.26 -8.85
C THR A 51 -14.37 -10.57 -9.94
N ALA A 52 -13.90 -11.83 -10.02
CA ALA A 52 -12.94 -12.27 -11.05
C ALA A 52 -13.54 -12.22 -12.46
N GLU A 53 -14.82 -12.55 -12.62
CA GLU A 53 -15.53 -12.40 -13.90
C GLU A 53 -15.55 -10.93 -14.35
N ALA A 54 -15.87 -10.00 -13.45
CA ALA A 54 -15.88 -8.57 -13.76
C ALA A 54 -14.49 -8.08 -14.21
N LEU A 55 -13.43 -8.42 -13.47
CA LEU A 55 -12.07 -8.05 -13.81
C LEU A 55 -11.63 -8.66 -15.15
N THR A 56 -12.05 -9.92 -15.41
CA THR A 56 -11.77 -10.61 -16.67
C THR A 56 -12.43 -9.90 -17.86
N GLU A 57 -13.65 -9.45 -17.69
CA GLU A 57 -14.39 -8.70 -18.72
C GLU A 57 -13.73 -7.34 -18.99
N ILE A 58 -13.35 -6.61 -17.94
CA ILE A 58 -12.65 -5.31 -18.03
C ILE A 58 -11.35 -5.45 -18.82
N VAL A 59 -10.53 -6.46 -18.49
CA VAL A 59 -9.25 -6.69 -19.19
C VAL A 59 -9.48 -7.13 -20.64
N LYS A 60 -10.41 -8.04 -20.90
CA LYS A 60 -10.75 -8.45 -22.27
C LYS A 60 -11.28 -7.32 -23.13
N ALA A 61 -11.98 -6.37 -22.54
CA ALA A 61 -12.44 -5.16 -23.22
C ALA A 61 -11.34 -4.11 -23.44
N GLY A 62 -10.12 -4.35 -22.97
CA GLY A 62 -8.98 -3.45 -23.08
C GLY A 62 -9.08 -2.20 -22.19
N LYS A 63 -10.03 -2.16 -21.25
CA LYS A 63 -10.24 -1.03 -20.35
C LYS A 63 -9.18 -0.94 -19.23
N ALA A 64 -8.58 -2.07 -18.85
CA ALA A 64 -7.41 -2.14 -17.98
C ALA A 64 -6.41 -3.13 -18.56
N LEU A 65 -5.11 -2.76 -18.57
CA LEU A 65 -4.05 -3.65 -19.04
C LEU A 65 -3.66 -4.67 -17.97
N ASN A 66 -3.73 -4.28 -16.71
CA ASN A 66 -3.43 -5.13 -15.56
C ASN A 66 -4.46 -4.89 -14.45
N VAL A 67 -4.56 -5.87 -13.55
CA VAL A 67 -5.42 -5.78 -12.37
C VAL A 67 -4.65 -6.15 -11.11
N GLY A 68 -5.03 -5.54 -10.03
CA GLY A 68 -4.51 -5.80 -8.69
C GLY A 68 -5.57 -5.48 -7.64
N VAL A 69 -5.15 -5.50 -6.40
CA VAL A 69 -6.00 -5.27 -5.25
C VAL A 69 -5.36 -4.27 -4.28
N SER A 70 -6.13 -3.81 -3.32
CA SER A 70 -5.64 -3.01 -2.20
C SER A 70 -6.28 -3.49 -0.90
N ASN A 71 -5.48 -3.58 0.16
CA ASN A 71 -5.90 -4.03 1.48
C ASN A 71 -6.44 -5.48 1.53
N TYR A 72 -5.97 -6.34 0.65
CA TYR A 72 -6.32 -7.75 0.64
C TYR A 72 -5.33 -8.54 1.52
N GLU A 73 -5.86 -9.22 2.53
CA GLU A 73 -5.13 -10.19 3.31
C GLU A 73 -4.78 -11.42 2.44
N PRO A 74 -3.76 -12.24 2.80
CA PRO A 74 -3.31 -13.36 1.97
C PRO A 74 -4.42 -14.30 1.52
N ALA A 75 -5.32 -14.69 2.42
CA ALA A 75 -6.43 -15.59 2.08
C ALA A 75 -7.44 -14.97 1.10
N GLN A 76 -7.69 -13.67 1.21
CA GLN A 76 -8.57 -12.94 0.30
C GLN A 76 -7.94 -12.80 -1.08
N PHE A 77 -6.62 -12.52 -1.10
CA PHE A 77 -5.85 -12.47 -2.34
C PHE A 77 -5.90 -13.80 -3.09
N GLU A 78 -5.58 -14.90 -2.41
CA GLU A 78 -5.59 -16.24 -3.01
C GLU A 78 -6.98 -16.67 -3.47
N ALA A 79 -8.03 -16.33 -2.72
CA ALA A 79 -9.40 -16.61 -3.10
C ALA A 79 -9.80 -15.95 -4.42
N LEU A 80 -9.43 -14.68 -4.63
CA LEU A 80 -9.68 -13.98 -5.88
C LEU A 80 -8.77 -14.49 -7.01
N GLN A 81 -7.47 -14.68 -6.73
CA GLN A 81 -6.49 -15.16 -7.70
C GLN A 81 -6.88 -16.52 -8.29
N LYS A 82 -7.50 -17.39 -7.51
CA LYS A 82 -7.94 -18.73 -7.95
C LYS A 82 -8.87 -18.70 -9.15
N TYR A 83 -9.71 -17.66 -9.27
CA TYR A 83 -10.71 -17.55 -10.34
C TYR A 83 -10.24 -16.68 -11.52
N LEU A 84 -9.08 -16.01 -11.39
CA LEU A 84 -8.54 -15.17 -12.45
C LEU A 84 -7.66 -15.98 -13.42
N PRO A 85 -7.79 -15.79 -14.75
CA PRO A 85 -6.95 -16.45 -15.74
C PRO A 85 -5.55 -15.82 -15.88
N TYR A 86 -5.26 -14.74 -15.16
CA TYR A 86 -4.01 -14.01 -15.12
C TYR A 86 -3.68 -13.59 -13.68
N LYS A 87 -2.47 -13.10 -13.47
CA LYS A 87 -2.02 -12.72 -12.13
C LYS A 87 -2.59 -11.38 -11.68
N LEU A 88 -2.89 -11.29 -10.39
CA LEU A 88 -2.97 -10.01 -9.69
C LEU A 88 -1.56 -9.44 -9.57
N VAL A 89 -1.28 -8.33 -10.26
CA VAL A 89 0.08 -7.80 -10.38
C VAL A 89 0.52 -6.94 -9.19
N ALA A 90 -0.44 -6.43 -8.40
CA ALA A 90 -0.16 -5.58 -7.26
C ALA A 90 -1.14 -5.81 -6.11
N ASN A 91 -0.64 -5.62 -4.87
CA ASN A 91 -1.46 -5.42 -3.68
C ASN A 91 -0.98 -4.14 -2.97
N GLN A 92 -1.86 -3.14 -2.88
CA GLN A 92 -1.55 -1.87 -2.25
C GLN A 92 -1.97 -1.91 -0.78
N MET A 93 -1.00 -1.90 0.14
CA MET A 93 -1.17 -2.08 1.57
C MET A 93 -0.61 -0.91 2.37
N GLU A 94 -0.99 -0.77 3.63
CA GLU A 94 -0.36 0.20 4.51
C GLU A 94 1.00 -0.29 4.99
N PHE A 95 2.07 0.45 4.63
CA PHE A 95 3.40 0.24 5.18
C PHE A 95 4.01 1.58 5.56
N SER A 96 4.41 1.71 6.78
CA SER A 96 5.13 2.88 7.30
C SER A 96 5.84 2.52 8.59
N VAL A 97 6.64 3.43 9.11
CA VAL A 97 7.22 3.29 10.45
C VAL A 97 6.17 3.17 11.56
N LYS A 98 4.92 3.60 11.33
CA LYS A 98 3.80 3.45 12.29
C LYS A 98 2.99 2.17 12.04
N ALA A 99 2.85 1.78 10.79
CA ALA A 99 2.03 0.64 10.36
C ALA A 99 2.93 -0.51 9.92
N THR A 100 3.39 -1.29 10.88
CA THR A 100 4.32 -2.41 10.67
C THR A 100 3.63 -3.78 10.66
N TYR A 101 2.31 -3.83 10.87
CA TYR A 101 1.53 -5.07 10.95
C TYR A 101 1.70 -5.97 9.71
N ASN A 102 1.70 -5.37 8.53
CA ASN A 102 1.78 -6.10 7.27
C ASN A 102 3.15 -6.78 7.01
N PHE A 103 4.17 -6.48 7.80
CA PHE A 103 5.42 -7.26 7.79
C PHE A 103 5.29 -8.64 8.47
N PHE A 104 4.21 -8.87 9.26
CA PHE A 104 4.08 -10.05 10.14
C PHE A 104 2.83 -10.90 9.88
N ASN A 105 1.88 -10.43 9.08
CA ASN A 105 0.61 -11.12 8.84
C ASN A 105 0.61 -12.03 7.60
N GLY A 106 1.77 -12.21 6.95
CA GLY A 106 1.93 -13.03 5.75
C GLY A 106 1.67 -12.29 4.44
N VAL A 107 1.31 -11.00 4.45
CA VAL A 107 1.12 -10.20 3.22
C VAL A 107 2.40 -10.14 2.40
N VAL A 108 3.54 -9.90 3.05
CA VAL A 108 4.84 -9.85 2.38
C VAL A 108 5.21 -11.21 1.79
N ASP A 109 5.06 -12.28 2.58
CA ASP A 109 5.35 -13.64 2.12
C ASP A 109 4.48 -14.03 0.93
N ASN A 110 3.18 -13.73 0.99
CA ASN A 110 2.25 -13.97 -0.11
C ASN A 110 2.66 -13.22 -1.38
N ALA A 111 3.03 -11.95 -1.25
CA ALA A 111 3.45 -11.14 -2.37
C ALA A 111 4.74 -11.68 -3.03
N GLN A 112 5.74 -12.08 -2.23
CA GLN A 112 6.99 -12.67 -2.72
C GLN A 112 6.73 -14.02 -3.41
N MET A 113 5.90 -14.89 -2.83
CA MET A 113 5.50 -16.17 -3.44
C MET A 113 4.83 -16.00 -4.79
N ASN A 114 3.92 -15.04 -4.91
CA ASN A 114 3.17 -14.76 -6.13
C ASN A 114 3.89 -13.83 -7.11
N LYS A 115 5.03 -13.26 -6.72
CA LYS A 115 5.72 -12.18 -7.47
C LYS A 115 4.76 -11.03 -7.77
N THR A 116 4.01 -10.62 -6.76
CA THR A 116 3.07 -9.50 -6.78
C THR A 116 3.78 -8.28 -6.21
N ALA A 117 3.67 -7.14 -6.89
CA ALA A 117 4.24 -5.89 -6.39
C ALA A 117 3.48 -5.40 -5.15
N LEU A 118 4.21 -5.05 -4.10
CA LEU A 118 3.65 -4.34 -2.94
C LEU A 118 3.78 -2.84 -3.13
N MET A 119 2.69 -2.12 -2.94
CA MET A 119 2.65 -0.66 -2.98
C MET A 119 2.27 -0.16 -1.60
N ALA A 120 3.09 0.73 -1.01
CA ALA A 120 2.85 1.27 0.32
C ALA A 120 2.02 2.54 0.26
N TRP A 121 0.75 2.49 0.67
CA TRP A 121 0.01 3.72 0.92
C TRP A 121 0.34 4.28 2.32
N SER A 122 0.23 5.60 2.48
CA SER A 122 0.61 6.34 3.70
C SER A 122 2.03 6.01 4.22
N PRO A 123 3.09 6.01 3.39
CA PRO A 123 4.43 5.61 3.82
C PRO A 123 5.02 6.49 4.93
N LEU A 124 4.49 7.70 5.11
CA LEU A 124 4.82 8.62 6.21
C LEU A 124 3.80 8.59 7.37
N GLY A 125 2.99 7.52 7.49
CA GLY A 125 2.01 7.36 8.58
C GLY A 125 0.99 8.51 8.66
N GLY A 126 0.56 9.05 7.51
CA GLY A 126 -0.33 10.21 7.46
C GLY A 126 0.27 11.50 8.04
N GLY A 127 1.59 11.55 8.24
CA GLY A 127 2.28 12.69 8.83
C GLY A 127 2.18 12.78 10.36
N SER A 128 1.53 11.81 11.00
CA SER A 128 1.32 11.82 12.46
C SER A 128 2.61 11.72 13.27
N VAL A 129 3.67 11.11 12.74
CA VAL A 129 4.97 11.02 13.40
C VAL A 129 5.57 12.39 13.67
N PHE A 130 5.38 13.37 12.76
CA PHE A 130 5.99 14.69 12.87
C PHE A 130 5.44 15.53 14.03
N LYS A 131 4.17 15.37 14.37
CA LYS A 131 3.46 16.22 15.33
C LYS A 131 2.63 15.44 16.36
N GLY A 132 2.55 14.11 16.24
CA GLY A 132 1.78 13.28 17.16
C GLY A 132 2.39 13.30 18.56
N GLU A 133 1.52 13.31 19.58
CA GLU A 133 1.88 13.26 21.01
C GLU A 133 1.63 11.87 21.61
N ASP A 134 1.11 10.93 20.81
CA ASP A 134 0.95 9.54 21.23
C ASP A 134 2.33 8.90 21.44
N GLU A 135 2.40 7.94 22.37
CA GLU A 135 3.65 7.30 22.77
C GLU A 135 4.43 6.70 21.60
N GLN A 136 3.75 6.13 20.61
CA GLN A 136 4.38 5.57 19.41
C GLN A 136 5.05 6.67 18.59
N SER A 137 4.35 7.78 18.35
CA SER A 137 4.90 8.92 17.59
C SER A 137 6.11 9.54 18.28
N VAL A 138 6.07 9.64 19.62
CA VAL A 138 7.21 10.19 20.41
C VAL A 138 8.43 9.27 20.31
N ARG A 139 8.25 7.95 20.52
CA ARG A 139 9.35 6.98 20.41
C ARG A 139 9.96 6.98 19.00
N LEU A 140 9.10 6.91 17.97
CA LEU A 140 9.55 6.91 16.58
C LEU A 140 10.34 8.17 16.25
N ARG A 141 9.81 9.33 16.60
CA ARG A 141 10.48 10.61 16.31
C ARG A 141 11.87 10.67 16.91
N ALA A 142 12.06 10.25 18.16
CA ALA A 142 13.37 10.24 18.80
C ALA A 142 14.40 9.38 18.06
N VAL A 143 14.00 8.18 17.61
CA VAL A 143 14.87 7.27 16.85
C VAL A 143 15.15 7.84 15.45
N LEU A 144 14.11 8.30 14.75
CA LEU A 144 14.22 8.85 13.40
C LEU A 144 15.09 10.11 13.34
N GLU A 145 14.99 11.01 14.33
CA GLU A 145 15.83 12.21 14.44
C GLU A 145 17.30 11.84 14.66
N THR A 146 17.58 10.81 15.45
CA THR A 146 18.95 10.31 15.66
C THR A 146 19.55 9.81 14.36
N ILE A 147 18.85 8.90 13.66
CA ILE A 147 19.31 8.33 12.39
C ILE A 147 19.44 9.42 11.31
N ALA A 148 18.45 10.30 11.20
CA ALA A 148 18.48 11.40 10.23
C ALA A 148 19.69 12.33 10.44
N LYS A 149 20.05 12.62 11.70
CA LYS A 149 21.25 13.40 12.05
C LYS A 149 22.54 12.69 11.66
N GLU A 150 22.65 11.39 11.90
CA GLU A 150 23.84 10.59 11.56
C GLU A 150 24.05 10.55 10.04
N HIS A 151 22.97 10.44 9.27
CA HIS A 151 22.99 10.44 7.82
C HIS A 151 22.92 11.85 7.18
N GLN A 152 22.85 12.93 7.98
CA GLN A 152 22.75 14.31 7.51
C GLN A 152 21.55 14.54 6.55
N THR A 153 20.40 13.96 6.88
CA THR A 153 19.19 13.99 6.08
C THR A 153 17.96 14.36 6.92
N ASP A 154 16.78 14.42 6.29
CA ASP A 154 15.50 14.67 6.94
C ASP A 154 14.84 13.37 7.41
N ILE A 155 13.98 13.44 8.43
CA ILE A 155 13.30 12.25 8.97
C ILE A 155 12.35 11.59 7.99
N ASP A 156 11.74 12.31 7.06
CA ASP A 156 10.89 11.72 6.02
C ASP A 156 11.70 10.88 5.02
N VAL A 157 12.95 11.24 4.74
CA VAL A 157 13.89 10.41 3.96
C VAL A 157 14.13 9.08 4.67
N VAL A 158 14.41 9.10 5.98
CA VAL A 158 14.60 7.87 6.79
C VAL A 158 13.32 7.02 6.80
N MET A 159 12.14 7.65 6.91
CA MET A 159 10.86 6.94 6.89
C MET A 159 10.58 6.25 5.55
N TYR A 160 10.91 6.88 4.43
CA TYR A 160 10.83 6.23 3.12
C TYR A 160 11.87 5.10 2.99
N ALA A 161 13.11 5.35 3.41
CA ALA A 161 14.19 4.34 3.38
C ALA A 161 13.83 3.09 4.20
N PHE A 162 13.12 3.24 5.33
CA PHE A 162 12.63 2.12 6.13
C PHE A 162 11.71 1.18 5.31
N VAL A 163 10.82 1.72 4.50
CA VAL A 163 9.93 0.93 3.64
C VAL A 163 10.70 0.31 2.47
N LEU A 164 11.57 1.10 1.84
CA LEU A 164 12.38 0.69 0.67
C LEU A 164 13.40 -0.40 1.00
N LYS A 165 13.93 -0.43 2.24
CA LYS A 165 14.95 -1.41 2.68
C LYS A 165 14.45 -2.85 2.63
N HIS A 166 13.13 -3.06 2.66
CA HIS A 166 12.58 -4.41 2.73
C HIS A 166 12.82 -5.16 1.40
N PRO A 167 13.36 -6.43 1.45
CA PRO A 167 13.70 -7.19 0.23
C PRO A 167 12.51 -7.60 -0.65
N ALA A 168 11.28 -7.34 -0.22
CA ALA A 168 10.08 -7.47 -1.06
C ALA A 168 9.87 -6.28 -2.01
N GLU A 169 10.83 -5.37 -2.11
CA GLU A 169 10.82 -4.22 -3.03
C GLU A 169 9.51 -3.39 -2.92
N ILE A 170 9.12 -3.07 -1.69
CA ILE A 170 7.88 -2.35 -1.41
C ILE A 170 7.99 -0.92 -1.96
N MET A 171 7.09 -0.54 -2.86
CA MET A 171 7.07 0.76 -3.54
C MET A 171 6.26 1.81 -2.75
N PRO A 172 6.86 2.82 -2.12
CA PRO A 172 6.12 3.88 -1.46
C PRO A 172 5.35 4.75 -2.44
N ILE A 173 4.09 5.04 -2.11
CA ILE A 173 3.26 5.97 -2.88
C ILE A 173 3.29 7.32 -2.19
N THR A 174 3.94 8.30 -2.80
CA THR A 174 3.94 9.66 -2.28
C THR A 174 2.68 10.42 -2.70
N GLY A 175 1.98 11.03 -1.72
CA GLY A 175 0.77 11.82 -1.93
C GLY A 175 1.01 13.33 -1.89
N THR A 176 2.25 13.79 -1.97
CA THR A 176 2.58 15.21 -1.88
C THR A 176 2.68 15.88 -3.24
N MET A 177 2.24 17.17 -3.29
CA MET A 177 2.47 18.06 -4.42
C MET A 177 3.63 19.05 -4.16
N ASN A 178 4.29 18.97 -3.01
CA ASN A 178 5.44 19.80 -2.67
C ASN A 178 6.72 19.21 -3.27
N VAL A 179 7.39 19.96 -4.13
CA VAL A 179 8.60 19.53 -4.87
C VAL A 179 9.72 19.10 -3.91
N GLY A 180 9.94 19.80 -2.81
CA GLY A 180 10.95 19.44 -1.81
C GLY A 180 10.67 18.07 -1.18
N ARG A 181 9.41 17.78 -0.84
CA ARG A 181 9.01 16.48 -0.31
C ARG A 181 9.09 15.35 -1.34
N VAL A 182 8.84 15.66 -2.62
CA VAL A 182 9.08 14.69 -3.71
C VAL A 182 10.56 14.39 -3.81
N LYS A 183 11.42 15.42 -3.71
CA LYS A 183 12.87 15.23 -3.70
C LYS A 183 13.30 14.35 -2.53
N ASN A 184 12.82 14.59 -1.32
CA ASN A 184 13.12 13.74 -0.16
C ASN A 184 12.72 12.26 -0.38
N ALA A 185 11.57 12.02 -1.02
CA ALA A 185 11.17 10.66 -1.36
C ALA A 185 12.13 9.99 -2.38
N VAL A 186 12.72 10.76 -3.29
CA VAL A 186 13.72 10.27 -4.25
C VAL A 186 15.08 10.07 -3.55
N ASP A 187 15.50 11.03 -2.71
CA ASP A 187 16.76 10.94 -1.96
C ASP A 187 16.80 9.68 -1.05
N ALA A 188 15.64 9.20 -0.61
CA ALA A 188 15.53 7.97 0.18
C ALA A 188 15.99 6.69 -0.56
N LEU A 189 16.06 6.70 -1.89
CA LEU A 189 16.60 5.60 -2.68
C LEU A 189 18.11 5.42 -2.51
N GLU A 190 18.81 6.49 -2.12
CA GLU A 190 20.25 6.49 -1.90
C GLU A 190 20.62 6.21 -0.43
N LEU A 191 19.62 6.17 0.48
CA LEU A 191 19.85 5.91 1.89
C LEU A 191 19.75 4.42 2.21
N ASP A 192 20.90 3.79 2.43
CA ASP A 192 20.97 2.39 2.86
C ASP A 192 21.03 2.29 4.38
N LEU A 193 19.88 2.10 5.03
CA LEU A 193 19.81 1.87 6.48
C LEU A 193 20.54 0.57 6.85
N THR A 194 21.30 0.59 7.92
CA THR A 194 21.85 -0.62 8.52
C THR A 194 20.76 -1.49 9.11
N TYR A 195 21.05 -2.77 9.40
CA TYR A 195 20.13 -3.65 10.12
C TYR A 195 19.77 -3.08 11.50
N ASP A 196 20.76 -2.56 12.22
CA ASP A 196 20.54 -1.99 13.56
C ASP A 196 19.58 -0.80 13.52
N GLU A 197 19.75 0.12 12.58
CA GLU A 197 18.85 1.27 12.39
C GLU A 197 17.43 0.84 12.01
N TRP A 198 17.31 -0.09 11.07
CA TRP A 198 16.00 -0.60 10.64
C TRP A 198 15.25 -1.26 11.79
N TYR A 199 15.92 -2.12 12.57
CA TYR A 199 15.33 -2.78 13.73
C TYR A 199 15.09 -1.82 14.90
N ALA A 200 15.90 -0.79 15.09
CA ALA A 200 15.63 0.27 16.06
C ALA A 200 14.33 1.02 15.74
N ILE A 201 14.09 1.36 14.47
CA ILE A 201 12.82 1.95 14.02
C ILE A 201 11.66 0.98 14.29
N LEU A 202 11.82 -0.30 13.95
CA LEU A 202 10.80 -1.32 14.16
C LEU A 202 10.44 -1.47 15.65
N ALA A 203 11.45 -1.55 16.54
CA ALA A 203 11.26 -1.63 17.99
C ALA A 203 10.56 -0.38 18.54
N ALA A 204 10.96 0.82 18.10
CA ALA A 204 10.29 2.07 18.45
C ALA A 204 8.83 2.11 17.99
N SER A 205 8.53 1.56 16.81
CA SER A 205 7.17 1.42 16.31
C SER A 205 6.31 0.53 17.21
N ARG A 206 6.82 -0.63 17.56
CA ARG A 206 6.08 -1.66 18.32
C ARG A 206 6.03 -1.36 19.83
N GLY A 207 7.01 -0.63 20.35
CA GLY A 207 7.16 -0.37 21.79
C GLY A 207 7.82 -1.52 22.58
N PHE A 208 8.36 -2.50 21.89
CA PHE A 208 9.12 -3.62 22.45
C PHE A 208 10.10 -4.17 21.41
N ASP A 209 11.16 -4.81 21.88
CA ASP A 209 12.16 -5.41 21.02
C ASP A 209 11.60 -6.56 20.18
N VAL A 210 12.29 -6.87 19.07
CA VAL A 210 11.98 -8.06 18.26
C VAL A 210 12.31 -9.29 19.09
N PRO A 211 11.45 -10.33 19.08
CA PRO A 211 11.73 -11.57 19.80
C PRO A 211 12.93 -12.30 19.23
#